data_758b5054b757aef516ac7985f917b814
#
_entry.id   758b5054b757aef516ac7985f917b814
#
_cell.length_a   1.000
_cell.length_b   1.000
_cell.length_c   1.000
_cell.angle_alpha   90.00
_cell.angle_beta   90.00
_cell.angle_gamma   90.00
#
_symmetry.space_group_name_H-M   'P 1'
#
loop_
_entity.id
_entity.type
_entity.pdbx_description
1 polymer ?
#
loop_
_entity_poly.entity_id
_entity_poly.type
_entity_poly.pdbx_seq_one_letter_code
_entity_poly.pdbx_strand_id
1 'polypeptide(L)'
;MRSILRSVLRSVLTVFLAAATAATMAAGAPPPVEARIGAPEPAVAGAGGAAPVWGECPPGRPDIPRDPRQRCATLRVPLDYRAPRGRSIEIAISRIGTAQPGSRRGILLSNPGGPGESGLDLPSRLAVVLPREVLDRYDLIGFDPRGVGHSTPVTCGLDPVRQLTLLLPYPAPDGGIERNIAFARDTAAACAEHSGDLLPFITTANTARDMDRIRAALGEPKLSYFGLSYGTYLGAVYISMFPGRADRILLDSAVDPGLVWRDMWRTWNEAVAVRLPDFLAFVAGRDAVYHLGATPDEVRRTFDRLIAALDRQPLPVPDGPVLDGNALREITRSGLYFDGYFPLVAEVWQELAATVSGSAAGTAGTAILTRLDRLGSLGRGGGTGTAEVPADNSTAALYAVLCDDVAWPRSVAPYARQVAADRRAWPVTAGMPSNLWPCVAWPTRPVEPPVTVTGHGPRNVLILQNTRDPSTSLVSARGLRAALGRRAVMITVDQGGHGVTGLGSCADEALSSFLATGALPERDRFCPAPSPADAVAHSAPSPYIPSAGPL
;
A
#
# COMPACT_ATOMS: atom_id res chain seq x y z
N MET A 1 -36.55 -39.08 -32.74
CA MET A 1 -35.75 -38.42 -31.70
C MET A 1 -36.20 -38.78 -30.27
N ARG A 2 -36.39 -40.06 -29.94
CA ARG A 2 -36.74 -40.54 -28.59
C ARG A 2 -36.05 -41.87 -28.25
N SER A 3 -34.95 -42.21 -28.91
CA SER A 3 -34.27 -43.51 -28.77
C SER A 3 -32.79 -43.43 -28.38
N ILE A 4 -32.19 -42.27 -28.21
CA ILE A 4 -30.74 -42.12 -27.92
C ILE A 4 -30.49 -41.71 -26.46
N LEU A 5 -31.52 -41.38 -25.67
CA LEU A 5 -31.36 -40.87 -24.29
C LEU A 5 -31.53 -41.98 -23.21
N ARG A 6 -31.65 -43.27 -23.55
CA ARG A 6 -31.84 -44.38 -22.59
C ARG A 6 -30.62 -45.32 -22.48
N SER A 7 -29.53 -45.09 -23.18
CA SER A 7 -28.37 -45.98 -23.16
C SER A 7 -27.18 -45.52 -22.32
N VAL A 8 -27.20 -44.30 -21.75
CA VAL A 8 -26.07 -43.74 -20.96
C VAL A 8 -26.29 -43.82 -19.45
N LEU A 9 -27.48 -44.23 -18.99
CA LEU A 9 -27.82 -44.26 -17.55
C LEU A 9 -27.83 -45.66 -16.92
N ARG A 10 -27.27 -46.70 -17.56
CA ARG A 10 -27.26 -48.08 -17.03
C ARG A 10 -25.89 -48.74 -16.89
N SER A 11 -24.77 -48.01 -16.97
CA SER A 11 -23.43 -48.64 -16.91
C SER A 11 -22.55 -48.17 -15.75
N VAL A 12 -23.08 -47.65 -14.66
CA VAL A 12 -22.29 -47.23 -13.48
C VAL A 12 -22.84 -47.84 -12.18
N LEU A 13 -23.55 -48.94 -12.23
CA LEU A 13 -24.01 -49.57 -10.96
C LEU A 13 -23.93 -51.10 -11.04
N THR A 14 -22.77 -51.70 -11.21
CA THR A 14 -22.48 -53.10 -10.83
C THR A 14 -20.98 -53.34 -11.03
N VAL A 15 -20.19 -53.31 -9.98
CA VAL A 15 -18.99 -54.12 -9.67
C VAL A 15 -18.43 -53.55 -8.36
N PHE A 16 -18.58 -54.29 -7.30
CA PHE A 16 -17.66 -54.68 -6.26
C PHE A 16 -18.41 -55.03 -4.96
N LEU A 17 -18.92 -56.24 -4.95
CA LEU A 17 -19.09 -57.00 -3.70
C LEU A 17 -18.15 -58.19 -3.80
N ALA A 18 -16.96 -58.08 -3.22
CA ALA A 18 -16.12 -59.23 -2.91
C ALA A 18 -15.61 -59.06 -1.48
N ALA A 19 -16.05 -59.97 -0.62
CA ALA A 19 -15.64 -60.07 0.77
C ALA A 19 -14.14 -60.42 0.86
N ALA A 20 -13.40 -59.68 1.70
CA ALA A 20 -12.14 -60.14 2.26
C ALA A 20 -12.13 -59.80 3.76
N THR A 21 -12.27 -60.80 4.57
CA THR A 21 -11.96 -60.82 6.00
C THR A 21 -10.47 -60.55 6.19
N ALA A 22 -10.09 -59.47 6.86
CA ALA A 22 -8.74 -59.27 7.33
C ALA A 22 -8.75 -58.63 8.73
N ALA A 23 -7.93 -59.17 9.55
CA ALA A 23 -7.76 -58.96 10.97
C ALA A 23 -7.68 -57.49 11.40
N THR A 24 -8.41 -57.16 12.46
CA THR A 24 -8.32 -55.92 13.23
C THR A 24 -6.96 -55.83 13.95
N MET A 25 -6.02 -55.07 13.43
CA MET A 25 -4.96 -54.45 14.23
C MET A 25 -5.45 -53.06 14.59
N ALA A 26 -5.72 -52.83 15.87
CA ALA A 26 -6.01 -51.49 16.41
C ALA A 26 -4.74 -50.65 16.38
N ALA A 27 -4.56 -49.86 15.31
CA ALA A 27 -3.66 -48.72 15.32
C ALA A 27 -4.39 -47.58 16.00
N GLY A 28 -3.99 -47.25 17.22
CA GLY A 28 -4.50 -46.09 17.94
C GLY A 28 -4.29 -44.82 17.12
N ALA A 29 -5.35 -44.08 16.84
CA ALA A 29 -5.28 -42.74 16.29
C ALA A 29 -4.48 -41.87 17.27
N PRO A 30 -3.53 -41.03 16.81
CA PRO A 30 -2.92 -40.07 17.68
C PRO A 30 -4.01 -39.10 18.18
N PRO A 31 -3.94 -38.66 19.45
CA PRO A 31 -4.89 -37.68 19.98
C PRO A 31 -4.84 -36.41 19.13
N PRO A 32 -5.97 -35.70 19.00
CA PRO A 32 -5.97 -34.41 18.31
C PRO A 32 -4.94 -33.53 18.99
N VAL A 33 -4.02 -32.96 18.22
CA VAL A 33 -3.13 -31.90 18.69
C VAL A 33 -4.03 -30.72 18.98
N GLU A 34 -4.42 -30.56 20.24
CA GLU A 34 -4.99 -29.31 20.72
C GLU A 34 -3.93 -28.23 20.44
N ALA A 35 -4.25 -27.37 19.47
CA ALA A 35 -3.49 -26.15 19.26
C ALA A 35 -3.50 -25.41 20.61
N ARG A 36 -2.41 -25.48 21.35
CA ARG A 36 -2.20 -24.66 22.53
C ARG A 36 -2.32 -23.23 22.03
N ILE A 37 -3.47 -22.63 22.31
CA ILE A 37 -3.64 -21.18 22.30
C ILE A 37 -2.49 -20.66 23.14
N GLY A 38 -1.53 -19.97 22.52
CA GLY A 38 -0.37 -19.45 23.20
C GLY A 38 -0.82 -18.69 24.44
N ALA A 39 -0.27 -19.05 25.57
CA ALA A 39 -0.48 -18.29 26.80
C ALA A 39 -0.19 -16.81 26.49
N PRO A 40 -0.94 -15.85 27.04
CA PRO A 40 -0.66 -14.44 26.86
C PRO A 40 0.81 -14.21 27.24
N GLU A 41 1.57 -13.65 26.29
CA GLU A 41 2.96 -13.29 26.54
C GLU A 41 3.00 -12.49 27.85
N PRO A 42 3.87 -12.87 28.82
CA PRO A 42 3.97 -12.14 30.06
C PRO A 42 4.26 -10.68 29.70
N ALA A 43 3.49 -9.78 30.28
CA ALA A 43 3.77 -8.36 30.19
C ALA A 43 5.27 -8.16 30.42
N VAL A 44 6.01 -7.67 29.41
CA VAL A 44 7.41 -7.33 29.56
C VAL A 44 7.46 -6.17 30.54
N ALA A 45 7.40 -6.54 31.82
CA ALA A 45 7.68 -5.64 32.93
C ALA A 45 9.17 -5.31 32.86
N GLY A 46 9.50 -4.03 32.69
CA GLY A 46 10.85 -3.55 32.94
C GLY A 46 11.72 -3.29 31.71
N ALA A 47 11.26 -2.45 30.81
CA ALA A 47 12.10 -1.47 30.15
C ALA A 47 11.27 -0.17 30.14
N GLY A 48 11.22 0.50 31.27
CA GLY A 48 10.85 1.91 31.35
C GLY A 48 11.88 2.68 30.53
N GLY A 49 11.72 2.74 29.22
CA GLY A 49 12.43 3.70 28.38
C GLY A 49 12.09 5.08 28.93
N ALA A 50 13.10 5.95 29.04
CA ALA A 50 12.86 7.33 29.40
C ALA A 50 11.77 7.92 28.50
N ALA A 51 10.92 8.79 29.07
CA ALA A 51 9.91 9.51 28.27
C ALA A 51 10.57 10.19 27.07
N PRO A 52 9.92 10.25 25.91
CA PRO A 52 10.50 10.88 24.72
C PRO A 52 10.91 12.33 24.99
N VAL A 53 12.12 12.70 24.60
CA VAL A 53 12.59 14.09 24.66
C VAL A 53 12.19 14.77 23.36
N TRP A 54 11.20 15.65 23.42
CA TRP A 54 10.64 16.34 22.27
C TRP A 54 11.50 17.54 21.87
N GLY A 55 11.87 17.61 20.59
CA GLY A 55 12.64 18.68 19.98
C GLY A 55 12.04 19.14 18.65
N GLU A 56 12.83 19.86 17.88
CA GLU A 56 12.50 20.22 16.51
C GLU A 56 12.51 18.98 15.63
N CYS A 57 11.64 18.98 14.61
CA CYS A 57 11.63 17.91 13.63
C CYS A 57 12.74 18.11 12.59
N PRO A 58 13.31 17.01 12.06
CA PRO A 58 14.21 17.12 10.92
C PRO A 58 13.51 17.79 9.73
N PRO A 59 14.25 18.32 8.72
CA PRO A 59 13.65 18.92 7.55
C PRO A 59 12.59 18.01 6.94
N GLY A 60 11.39 18.54 6.70
CA GLY A 60 10.30 17.83 6.04
C GLY A 60 10.36 17.97 4.52
N ARG A 61 9.38 17.40 3.85
CA ARG A 61 9.22 17.56 2.42
C ARG A 61 8.83 19.03 2.09
N PRO A 62 9.49 19.67 1.10
CA PRO A 62 9.18 21.07 0.76
C PRO A 62 7.75 21.31 0.27
N ASP A 63 7.13 20.29 -0.32
CA ASP A 63 5.77 20.31 -0.88
C ASP A 63 4.67 20.04 0.17
N ILE A 64 5.04 19.71 1.42
CA ILE A 64 4.11 19.44 2.50
C ILE A 64 4.31 20.45 3.64
N PRO A 65 3.40 21.42 3.80
CA PRO A 65 3.45 22.34 4.92
C PRO A 65 3.37 21.60 6.25
N ARG A 66 4.35 21.82 7.12
CA ARG A 66 4.36 21.25 8.47
C ARG A 66 3.67 22.19 9.45
N ASP A 67 2.80 21.64 10.31
CA ASP A 67 2.20 22.38 11.42
C ASP A 67 3.31 22.89 12.36
N PRO A 68 3.38 24.18 12.70
CA PRO A 68 4.44 24.75 13.55
C PRO A 68 4.45 24.18 14.98
N ARG A 69 3.36 23.54 15.42
CA ARG A 69 3.28 22.86 16.72
C ARG A 69 3.91 21.47 16.71
N GLN A 70 4.22 20.93 15.53
CA GLN A 70 4.79 19.59 15.45
C GLN A 70 6.17 19.52 16.10
N ARG A 71 6.38 18.51 16.94
CA ARG A 71 7.64 18.19 17.60
C ARG A 71 8.01 16.77 17.30
N CYS A 72 9.31 16.47 17.31
CA CYS A 72 9.84 15.14 17.03
C CYS A 72 10.69 14.62 18.20
N ALA A 73 10.78 13.31 18.27
CA ALA A 73 11.62 12.61 19.24
C ALA A 73 12.07 11.27 18.66
N THR A 74 13.03 10.63 19.30
CA THR A 74 13.53 9.30 18.94
C THR A 74 13.31 8.33 20.10
N LEU A 75 12.90 7.11 19.78
CA LEU A 75 12.75 6.00 20.72
C LEU A 75 13.70 4.88 20.34
N ARG A 76 14.36 4.27 21.33
CA ARG A 76 15.15 3.05 21.12
C ARG A 76 14.28 1.81 21.30
N VAL A 77 14.32 0.91 20.33
CA VAL A 77 13.59 -0.37 20.34
C VAL A 77 14.53 -1.52 20.01
N PRO A 78 14.26 -2.76 20.42
CA PRO A 78 15.05 -3.90 20.01
C PRO A 78 15.02 -4.08 18.48
N LEU A 79 16.16 -4.36 17.88
CA LEU A 79 16.22 -4.83 16.49
C LEU A 79 15.45 -6.16 16.35
N ASP A 80 15.79 -7.13 17.20
CA ASP A 80 15.11 -8.42 17.30
C ASP A 80 14.34 -8.50 18.63
N TYR A 81 13.02 -8.55 18.59
CA TYR A 81 12.18 -8.69 19.77
C TYR A 81 12.29 -10.05 20.47
N ARG A 82 12.89 -11.06 19.82
CA ARG A 82 13.23 -12.36 20.44
C ARG A 82 14.49 -12.27 21.29
N ALA A 83 15.32 -11.23 21.04
CA ALA A 83 16.53 -10.93 21.80
C ALA A 83 16.51 -9.46 22.31
N PRO A 84 15.57 -9.07 23.21
CA PRO A 84 15.29 -7.67 23.52
C PRO A 84 16.44 -6.92 24.22
N ARG A 85 17.44 -7.62 24.73
CA ARG A 85 18.67 -7.03 25.32
C ARG A 85 19.83 -6.94 24.32
N GLY A 86 19.63 -7.40 23.08
CA GLY A 86 20.61 -7.34 22.00
C GLY A 86 20.74 -5.95 21.38
N ARG A 87 21.05 -5.91 20.09
CA ARG A 87 21.14 -4.68 19.31
C ARG A 87 19.80 -3.94 19.32
N SER A 88 19.84 -2.62 19.45
CA SER A 88 18.70 -1.73 19.32
C SER A 88 18.82 -0.86 18.09
N ILE A 89 17.66 -0.41 17.59
CA ILE A 89 17.52 0.59 16.54
C ILE A 89 16.73 1.79 17.05
N GLU A 90 16.74 2.86 16.29
CA GLU A 90 16.00 4.09 16.61
C GLU A 90 14.74 4.19 15.76
N ILE A 91 13.64 4.62 16.39
CA ILE A 91 12.35 4.92 15.76
C ILE A 91 12.08 6.41 15.96
N ALA A 92 11.99 7.13 14.86
CA ALA A 92 11.61 8.54 14.87
C ALA A 92 10.09 8.67 14.99
N ILE A 93 9.65 9.55 15.89
CA ILE A 93 8.25 9.85 16.14
C ILE A 93 7.99 11.35 16.07
N SER A 94 6.78 11.75 15.71
CA SER A 94 6.33 13.13 15.76
C SER A 94 5.02 13.27 16.52
N ARG A 95 4.74 14.47 17.02
CA ARG A 95 3.53 14.78 17.78
C ARG A 95 3.04 16.19 17.47
N ILE A 96 1.71 16.30 17.28
CA ILE A 96 0.96 17.55 17.40
C ILE A 96 -0.01 17.36 18.56
N GLY A 97 0.23 18.04 19.69
CA GLY A 97 -0.65 17.98 20.85
C GLY A 97 -2.01 18.60 20.56
N THR A 98 -3.07 18.03 21.16
CA THR A 98 -4.41 18.64 21.10
C THR A 98 -4.40 20.05 21.69
N ALA A 99 -5.19 20.95 21.08
CA ALA A 99 -5.41 22.29 21.62
C ALA A 99 -6.33 22.32 22.86
N GLN A 100 -7.00 21.20 23.15
CA GLN A 100 -7.99 21.07 24.25
C GLN A 100 -7.58 19.95 25.23
N PRO A 101 -6.58 20.17 26.10
CA PRO A 101 -6.09 19.14 27.02
C PRO A 101 -7.18 18.56 27.94
N GLY A 102 -8.18 19.36 28.30
CA GLY A 102 -9.31 18.93 29.13
C GLY A 102 -10.26 17.94 28.46
N SER A 103 -10.24 17.88 27.13
CA SER A 103 -11.04 16.96 26.31
C SER A 103 -10.22 15.81 25.72
N ARG A 104 -8.91 15.76 26.05
CA ARG A 104 -7.98 14.77 25.50
C ARG A 104 -8.40 13.35 25.88
N ARG A 105 -8.56 12.50 24.85
CA ARG A 105 -8.84 11.08 25.00
C ARG A 105 -7.57 10.23 25.05
N GLY A 106 -6.58 10.58 24.28
CA GLY A 106 -5.34 9.81 24.13
C GLY A 106 -4.59 10.19 22.85
N ILE A 107 -3.90 9.23 22.27
CA ILE A 107 -3.17 9.40 21.01
C ILE A 107 -3.93 8.80 19.82
N LEU A 108 -3.77 9.42 18.65
CA LEU A 108 -4.10 8.85 17.35
C LEU A 108 -2.78 8.63 16.58
N LEU A 109 -2.25 7.41 16.63
CA LEU A 109 -1.06 7.02 15.88
C LEU A 109 -1.44 6.82 14.41
N SER A 110 -0.60 7.25 13.51
CA SER A 110 -0.91 7.22 12.07
C SER A 110 0.22 6.63 11.24
N ASN A 111 -0.16 5.94 10.14
CA ASN A 111 0.76 5.39 9.14
C ASN A 111 0.22 5.61 7.73
N PRO A 112 1.03 6.20 6.80
CA PRO A 112 0.60 6.53 5.44
C PRO A 112 0.52 5.32 4.50
N GLY A 113 1.15 4.21 4.85
CA GLY A 113 1.22 3.04 4.01
C GLY A 113 2.58 2.84 3.33
N GLY A 114 2.54 2.50 2.06
CA GLY A 114 3.63 2.00 1.27
C GLY A 114 3.53 0.48 1.13
N PRO A 115 4.33 -0.37 1.82
CA PRO A 115 5.26 -0.06 2.91
C PRO A 115 6.47 0.77 2.47
N GLY A 116 7.15 1.40 3.42
CA GLY A 116 8.37 2.17 3.17
C GLY A 116 8.18 3.70 3.19
N GLU A 117 6.94 4.20 3.32
CA GLU A 117 6.67 5.64 3.39
C GLU A 117 6.89 6.21 4.81
N SER A 118 7.50 7.42 4.86
CA SER A 118 7.69 8.17 6.10
C SER A 118 6.37 8.66 6.68
N GLY A 119 6.16 8.44 7.96
CA GLY A 119 4.97 8.88 8.69
C GLY A 119 5.16 10.13 9.53
N LEU A 120 6.38 10.72 9.60
CA LEU A 120 6.64 11.86 10.48
C LEU A 120 5.78 13.10 10.16
N ASP A 121 5.49 13.38 8.88
CA ASP A 121 4.68 14.53 8.48
C ASP A 121 3.19 14.23 8.36
N LEU A 122 2.78 12.99 8.61
CA LEU A 122 1.36 12.60 8.54
C LEU A 122 0.48 13.34 9.57
N PRO A 123 0.91 13.61 10.80
CA PRO A 123 0.14 14.44 11.73
C PRO A 123 -0.22 15.82 11.19
N SER A 124 0.70 16.50 10.50
CA SER A 124 0.42 17.81 9.88
C SER A 124 -0.63 17.73 8.78
N ARG A 125 -0.58 16.66 7.97
CA ARG A 125 -1.59 16.40 6.93
C ARG A 125 -2.95 16.08 7.54
N LEU A 126 -3.00 15.22 8.57
CA LEU A 126 -4.22 14.88 9.29
C LEU A 126 -4.85 16.09 10.00
N ALA A 127 -4.03 17.01 10.50
CA ALA A 127 -4.51 18.23 11.14
C ALA A 127 -5.29 19.17 10.19
N VAL A 128 -5.05 19.06 8.87
CA VAL A 128 -5.77 19.84 7.84
C VAL A 128 -7.13 19.24 7.50
N VAL A 129 -7.26 17.90 7.52
CA VAL A 129 -8.43 17.21 6.99
C VAL A 129 -9.35 16.63 8.06
N LEU A 130 -8.83 16.31 9.24
CA LEU A 130 -9.67 15.79 10.32
C LEU A 130 -10.55 16.90 10.93
N PRO A 131 -11.83 16.59 11.23
CA PRO A 131 -12.74 17.53 11.87
C PRO A 131 -12.22 18.01 13.23
N ARG A 132 -12.54 19.26 13.57
CA ARG A 132 -12.11 19.90 14.82
C ARG A 132 -12.42 19.06 16.06
N GLU A 133 -13.59 18.45 16.12
CA GLU A 133 -14.01 17.59 17.22
C GLU A 133 -13.13 16.34 17.43
N VAL A 134 -12.45 15.87 16.37
CA VAL A 134 -11.44 14.81 16.47
C VAL A 134 -10.12 15.39 16.95
N LEU A 135 -9.68 16.52 16.36
CA LEU A 135 -8.43 17.21 16.74
C LEU A 135 -8.41 17.65 18.19
N ASP A 136 -9.56 18.03 18.75
CA ASP A 136 -9.68 18.43 20.15
C ASP A 136 -9.59 17.25 21.13
N ARG A 137 -9.61 15.99 20.66
CA ARG A 137 -9.59 14.78 21.49
C ARG A 137 -8.29 14.00 21.44
N TYR A 138 -7.46 14.21 20.44
CA TYR A 138 -6.26 13.39 20.23
C TYR A 138 -5.00 14.22 20.12
N ASP A 139 -3.92 13.72 20.70
CA ASP A 139 -2.60 14.05 20.19
C ASP A 139 -2.38 13.23 18.93
N LEU A 140 -2.08 13.89 17.80
CA LEU A 140 -1.74 13.22 16.57
C LEU A 140 -0.29 12.78 16.62
N ILE A 141 -0.03 11.50 16.40
CA ILE A 141 1.30 10.90 16.43
C ILE A 141 1.63 10.34 15.05
N GLY A 142 2.77 10.75 14.52
CA GLY A 142 3.39 10.14 13.35
C GLY A 142 4.61 9.32 13.78
N PHE A 143 5.03 8.41 12.92
CA PHE A 143 6.29 7.72 13.11
C PHE A 143 6.83 7.23 11.77
N ASP A 144 8.15 7.19 11.66
CA ASP A 144 8.81 6.45 10.60
C ASP A 144 8.93 4.99 11.05
N PRO A 145 8.38 4.02 10.30
CA PRO A 145 8.57 2.62 10.62
C PRO A 145 10.06 2.24 10.66
N ARG A 146 10.40 1.12 11.28
CA ARG A 146 11.75 0.57 11.22
C ARG A 146 12.23 0.43 9.77
N GLY A 147 13.45 0.83 9.50
CA GLY A 147 14.01 0.85 8.15
C GLY A 147 13.65 2.09 7.31
N VAL A 148 12.78 2.97 7.79
CA VAL A 148 12.22 4.10 7.02
C VAL A 148 12.69 5.44 7.56
N GLY A 149 12.97 6.36 6.67
CA GLY A 149 13.15 7.78 6.97
C GLY A 149 14.20 8.05 8.03
N HIS A 150 13.82 8.82 9.04
CA HIS A 150 14.67 9.18 10.18
C HIS A 150 14.70 8.13 11.30
N SER A 151 13.95 7.03 11.20
CA SER A 151 14.23 5.78 11.91
C SER A 151 15.50 5.15 11.31
N THR A 152 16.16 4.21 12.02
CA THR A 152 17.36 3.56 11.46
C THR A 152 17.07 3.07 10.03
N PRO A 153 17.53 3.80 8.97
CA PRO A 153 17.08 3.56 7.61
C PRO A 153 17.79 2.37 6.97
N VAL A 154 17.14 1.73 5.99
CA VAL A 154 17.75 0.76 5.08
C VAL A 154 17.98 1.38 3.71
N THR A 155 18.93 0.82 2.95
CA THR A 155 19.22 1.18 1.56
C THR A 155 19.67 -0.05 0.79
N CYS A 156 19.47 -0.03 -0.51
CA CYS A 156 20.01 -0.99 -1.46
C CYS A 156 20.94 -0.31 -2.47
N GLY A 157 21.20 1.01 -2.33
CA GLY A 157 22.03 1.78 -3.26
C GLY A 157 21.42 1.90 -4.66
N LEU A 158 20.10 1.91 -4.78
CA LEU A 158 19.39 1.98 -6.06
C LEU A 158 19.32 3.42 -6.60
N ASP A 159 19.16 3.54 -7.92
CA ASP A 159 18.81 4.79 -8.59
C ASP A 159 17.32 4.77 -8.97
N PRO A 160 16.42 5.33 -8.13
CA PRO A 160 14.98 5.25 -8.36
C PRO A 160 14.54 5.96 -9.65
N VAL A 161 15.25 7.01 -10.06
CA VAL A 161 14.89 7.79 -11.26
C VAL A 161 15.15 6.99 -12.53
N ARG A 162 16.34 6.39 -12.65
CA ARG A 162 16.73 5.64 -13.85
C ARG A 162 16.07 4.27 -13.95
N GLN A 163 15.62 3.72 -12.83
CA GLN A 163 15.12 2.35 -12.74
C GLN A 163 13.58 2.25 -12.61
N LEU A 164 12.85 3.33 -12.84
CA LEU A 164 11.40 3.44 -12.62
C LEU A 164 10.60 2.21 -13.09
N THR A 165 10.79 1.76 -14.33
CA THR A 165 10.06 0.62 -14.92
C THR A 165 10.60 -0.76 -14.54
N LEU A 166 11.65 -0.80 -13.70
CA LEU A 166 12.21 -2.02 -13.12
C LEU A 166 11.87 -2.13 -11.62
N LEU A 167 11.76 -1.00 -10.92
CA LEU A 167 11.29 -0.96 -9.52
C LEU A 167 9.88 -1.53 -9.42
N LEU A 168 9.00 -1.12 -10.32
CA LEU A 168 7.75 -1.83 -10.63
C LEU A 168 8.01 -2.72 -11.83
N PRO A 169 7.96 -4.04 -11.69
CA PRO A 169 8.60 -4.97 -12.61
C PRO A 169 7.83 -5.12 -13.94
N TYR A 170 7.77 -4.04 -14.74
CA TYR A 170 7.21 -4.11 -16.09
C TYR A 170 8.04 -5.05 -16.98
N PRO A 171 7.41 -5.99 -17.68
CA PRO A 171 8.12 -6.82 -18.66
C PRO A 171 8.58 -5.99 -19.86
N ALA A 172 9.51 -6.50 -20.64
CA ALA A 172 9.87 -5.88 -21.93
C ALA A 172 8.66 -5.78 -22.88
N PRO A 173 8.69 -4.89 -23.89
CA PRO A 173 7.57 -4.72 -24.82
C PRO A 173 7.12 -6.00 -25.52
N ASP A 174 8.02 -6.95 -25.78
CA ASP A 174 7.73 -8.29 -26.30
C ASP A 174 7.17 -9.27 -25.25
N GLY A 175 7.27 -8.91 -23.97
CA GLY A 175 6.85 -9.71 -22.81
C GLY A 175 7.96 -10.49 -22.15
N GLY A 176 9.21 -10.33 -22.59
CA GLY A 176 10.38 -10.90 -21.95
C GLY A 176 10.56 -10.35 -20.53
N ILE A 177 11.04 -11.21 -19.62
CA ILE A 177 11.26 -10.86 -18.21
C ILE A 177 12.72 -11.02 -17.78
N GLU A 178 13.64 -11.21 -18.72
CA GLU A 178 15.06 -11.42 -18.48
C GLU A 178 15.69 -10.24 -17.75
N ARG A 179 15.31 -9.01 -18.12
CA ARG A 179 15.75 -7.78 -17.45
C ARG A 179 15.27 -7.73 -16.00
N ASN A 180 14.03 -8.18 -15.75
CA ASN A 180 13.48 -8.22 -14.39
C ASN A 180 14.16 -9.29 -13.54
N ILE A 181 14.54 -10.44 -14.14
CA ILE A 181 15.31 -11.49 -13.43
C ILE A 181 16.68 -10.96 -13.01
N ALA A 182 17.39 -10.29 -13.92
CA ALA A 182 18.68 -9.68 -13.62
C ALA A 182 18.53 -8.61 -12.53
N PHE A 183 17.62 -7.66 -12.73
CA PHE A 183 17.35 -6.60 -11.76
C PHE A 183 16.97 -7.14 -10.37
N ALA A 184 16.12 -8.16 -10.29
CA ALA A 184 15.72 -8.75 -9.01
C ALA A 184 16.90 -9.39 -8.26
N ARG A 185 17.83 -10.05 -8.98
CA ARG A 185 19.04 -10.64 -8.40
C ARG A 185 20.02 -9.58 -7.92
N ASP A 186 20.28 -8.59 -8.77
CA ASP A 186 21.24 -7.52 -8.49
C ASP A 186 20.73 -6.66 -7.32
N THR A 187 19.46 -6.33 -7.31
CA THR A 187 18.82 -5.59 -6.19
C THR A 187 18.88 -6.39 -4.89
N ALA A 188 18.53 -7.67 -4.90
CA ALA A 188 18.60 -8.50 -3.69
C ALA A 188 20.04 -8.59 -3.13
N ALA A 189 21.05 -8.70 -4.01
CA ALA A 189 22.45 -8.70 -3.63
C ALA A 189 22.88 -7.34 -3.04
N ALA A 190 22.51 -6.24 -3.69
CA ALA A 190 22.82 -4.88 -3.22
C ALA A 190 22.15 -4.58 -1.87
N CYS A 191 20.88 -4.96 -1.68
CA CYS A 191 20.23 -4.84 -0.37
C CYS A 191 20.96 -5.63 0.72
N ALA A 192 21.42 -6.83 0.42
CA ALA A 192 22.22 -7.65 1.35
C ALA A 192 23.56 -6.99 1.70
N GLU A 193 24.22 -6.36 0.74
CA GLU A 193 25.49 -5.66 0.93
C GLU A 193 25.33 -4.42 1.81
N HIS A 194 24.31 -3.61 1.53
CA HIS A 194 24.14 -2.32 2.20
C HIS A 194 23.41 -2.40 3.54
N SER A 195 22.46 -3.33 3.70
CA SER A 195 21.58 -3.38 4.88
C SER A 195 21.35 -4.80 5.43
N GLY A 196 22.15 -5.78 5.03
CA GLY A 196 21.87 -7.21 5.25
C GLY A 196 21.60 -7.62 6.70
N ASP A 197 22.23 -6.98 7.67
CA ASP A 197 22.05 -7.25 9.10
C ASP A 197 20.75 -6.66 9.70
N LEU A 198 20.08 -5.75 8.99
CA LEU A 198 18.79 -5.16 9.36
C LEU A 198 17.62 -5.88 8.71
N LEU A 199 17.77 -6.30 7.43
CA LEU A 199 16.70 -6.80 6.57
C LEU A 199 15.79 -7.82 7.25
N PRO A 200 16.27 -8.89 7.91
CA PRO A 200 15.41 -9.93 8.49
C PRO A 200 14.44 -9.42 9.56
N PHE A 201 14.66 -8.20 10.04
CA PHE A 201 13.89 -7.60 11.12
C PHE A 201 12.99 -6.45 10.66
N ILE A 202 13.06 -6.05 9.38
CA ILE A 202 12.19 -5.04 8.79
C ILE A 202 10.89 -5.73 8.34
N THR A 203 10.03 -6.03 9.31
CA THR A 203 8.78 -6.78 9.10
C THR A 203 7.58 -6.05 9.70
N THR A 204 6.39 -6.30 9.14
CA THR A 204 5.14 -5.76 9.67
C THR A 204 4.89 -6.16 11.13
N ALA A 205 5.22 -7.40 11.51
CA ALA A 205 5.07 -7.87 12.90
C ALA A 205 5.97 -7.09 13.86
N ASN A 206 7.22 -6.81 13.49
CA ASN A 206 8.12 -6.01 14.31
C ASN A 206 7.71 -4.53 14.35
N THR A 207 7.21 -3.97 13.25
CA THR A 207 6.64 -2.62 13.21
C THR A 207 5.43 -2.50 14.14
N ALA A 208 4.57 -3.52 14.19
CA ALA A 208 3.45 -3.57 15.14
C ALA A 208 3.93 -3.61 16.61
N ARG A 209 5.04 -4.30 16.90
CA ARG A 209 5.67 -4.25 18.23
C ARG A 209 6.24 -2.87 18.55
N ASP A 210 6.83 -2.18 17.56
CA ASP A 210 7.27 -0.78 17.72
C ASP A 210 6.11 0.15 18.04
N MET A 211 4.96 0.00 17.37
CA MET A 211 3.76 0.76 17.68
C MET A 211 3.33 0.58 19.16
N ASP A 212 3.43 -0.63 19.69
CA ASP A 212 3.15 -0.86 21.10
C ASP A 212 4.20 -0.24 22.03
N ARG A 213 5.47 -0.17 21.61
CA ARG A 213 6.52 0.57 22.32
C ARG A 213 6.26 2.08 22.32
N ILE A 214 5.84 2.64 21.20
CA ILE A 214 5.43 4.06 21.09
C ILE A 214 4.28 4.32 22.06
N ARG A 215 3.22 3.50 22.06
CA ARG A 215 2.09 3.60 23.00
C ARG A 215 2.58 3.63 24.45
N ALA A 216 3.43 2.68 24.80
CA ALA A 216 3.93 2.55 26.18
C ALA A 216 4.83 3.72 26.60
N ALA A 217 5.72 4.20 25.71
CA ALA A 217 6.60 5.34 25.95
C ALA A 217 5.84 6.65 26.12
N LEU A 218 4.66 6.77 25.48
CA LEU A 218 3.75 7.90 25.63
C LEU A 218 2.81 7.77 26.84
N GLY A 219 2.93 6.69 27.62
CA GLY A 219 2.13 6.46 28.83
C GLY A 219 0.66 6.08 28.57
N GLU A 220 0.34 5.65 27.36
CA GLU A 220 -1.04 5.37 26.96
C GLU A 220 -1.47 3.94 27.28
N PRO A 221 -2.64 3.73 27.93
CA PRO A 221 -3.15 2.39 28.19
C PRO A 221 -3.60 1.70 26.89
N LYS A 222 -4.11 2.47 25.94
CA LYS A 222 -4.58 2.00 24.63
C LYS A 222 -4.15 2.94 23.52
N LEU A 223 -4.13 2.41 22.30
CA LEU A 223 -3.77 3.09 21.08
C LEU A 223 -5.00 3.25 20.19
N SER A 224 -5.34 4.49 19.78
CA SER A 224 -6.16 4.73 18.60
C SER A 224 -5.25 4.85 17.38
N TYR A 225 -5.73 4.40 16.21
CA TYR A 225 -4.90 4.26 15.04
C TYR A 225 -5.64 4.69 13.76
N PHE A 226 -4.90 5.37 12.88
CA PHE A 226 -5.26 5.64 11.51
C PHE A 226 -4.23 4.99 10.58
N GLY A 227 -4.68 4.09 9.71
CA GLY A 227 -3.84 3.46 8.70
C GLY A 227 -4.41 3.63 7.31
N LEU A 228 -3.58 4.14 6.38
CA LEU A 228 -3.89 4.23 4.95
C LEU A 228 -3.17 3.10 4.21
N SER A 229 -3.83 2.45 3.22
CA SER A 229 -3.17 1.49 2.32
C SER A 229 -2.49 0.34 3.08
N TYR A 230 -1.18 0.11 2.91
CA TYR A 230 -0.41 -0.83 3.74
C TYR A 230 -0.64 -0.60 5.23
N GLY A 231 -0.82 0.64 5.67
CA GLY A 231 -1.12 0.95 7.07
C GLY A 231 -2.37 0.24 7.60
N THR A 232 -3.29 -0.17 6.74
CA THR A 232 -4.46 -0.97 7.13
C THR A 232 -4.08 -2.41 7.50
N TYR A 233 -3.15 -3.01 6.76
CA TYR A 233 -2.59 -4.32 7.12
C TYR A 233 -1.77 -4.22 8.40
N LEU A 234 -0.91 -3.21 8.54
CA LEU A 234 -0.15 -2.97 9.77
C LEU A 234 -1.09 -2.80 10.97
N GLY A 235 -2.16 -2.01 10.83
CA GLY A 235 -3.18 -1.85 11.86
C GLY A 235 -3.89 -3.17 12.22
N ALA A 236 -4.23 -3.97 11.22
CA ALA A 236 -4.86 -5.28 11.40
C ALA A 236 -3.93 -6.28 12.12
N VAL A 237 -2.63 -6.27 11.79
CA VAL A 237 -1.59 -7.04 12.49
C VAL A 237 -1.47 -6.57 13.94
N TYR A 238 -1.37 -5.26 14.18
CA TYR A 238 -1.29 -4.70 15.52
C TYR A 238 -2.45 -5.13 16.43
N ILE A 239 -3.69 -4.98 15.95
CA ILE A 239 -4.87 -5.34 16.74
C ILE A 239 -5.06 -6.84 16.93
N SER A 240 -4.46 -7.67 16.07
CA SER A 240 -4.44 -9.12 16.22
C SER A 240 -3.42 -9.56 17.27
N MET A 241 -2.26 -8.89 17.31
CA MET A 241 -1.22 -9.14 18.33
C MET A 241 -1.59 -8.58 19.70
N PHE A 242 -2.24 -7.40 19.74
CA PHE A 242 -2.52 -6.65 20.97
C PHE A 242 -3.99 -6.25 21.12
N PRO A 243 -4.95 -7.21 21.11
CA PRO A 243 -6.39 -6.89 21.05
C PRO A 243 -6.88 -6.07 22.24
N GLY A 244 -6.26 -6.22 23.42
CA GLY A 244 -6.60 -5.45 24.63
C GLY A 244 -6.02 -4.03 24.67
N ARG A 245 -5.06 -3.71 23.79
CA ARG A 245 -4.36 -2.42 23.74
C ARG A 245 -4.86 -1.49 22.63
N ALA A 246 -5.82 -1.93 21.83
CA ALA A 246 -6.45 -1.16 20.76
C ALA A 246 -7.70 -0.42 21.27
N ASP A 247 -7.85 0.87 20.89
CA ASP A 247 -9.05 1.66 21.16
C ASP A 247 -9.88 1.83 19.87
N ARG A 248 -9.72 2.91 19.13
CA ARG A 248 -10.46 3.20 17.87
C ARG A 248 -9.53 3.06 16.69
N ILE A 249 -9.85 2.15 15.80
CA ILE A 249 -9.00 1.77 14.68
C ILE A 249 -9.70 2.15 13.38
N LEU A 250 -9.14 3.10 12.66
CA LEU A 250 -9.60 3.54 11.35
C LEU A 250 -8.65 3.02 10.27
N LEU A 251 -9.19 2.28 9.31
CA LEU A 251 -8.46 1.63 8.23
C LEU A 251 -9.03 2.13 6.90
N ASP A 252 -8.26 2.94 6.19
CA ASP A 252 -8.67 3.58 4.93
C ASP A 252 -7.96 2.92 3.75
N SER A 253 -8.72 2.51 2.72
CA SER A 253 -8.18 1.85 1.52
C SER A 253 -7.45 0.54 1.84
N ALA A 254 -8.21 -0.51 2.06
CA ALA A 254 -7.81 -1.67 2.85
C ALA A 254 -7.10 -2.78 2.07
N VAL A 255 -6.03 -3.31 2.65
CA VAL A 255 -5.27 -4.48 2.17
C VAL A 255 -5.87 -5.77 2.74
N ASP A 256 -6.11 -6.76 1.88
CA ASP A 256 -6.50 -8.11 2.28
C ASP A 256 -5.32 -8.86 2.91
N PRO A 257 -5.39 -9.22 4.20
CA PRO A 257 -4.31 -9.95 4.85
C PRO A 257 -4.12 -11.38 4.30
N GLY A 258 -5.10 -11.93 3.61
CA GLY A 258 -5.02 -13.25 2.96
C GLY A 258 -4.24 -13.24 1.65
N LEU A 259 -3.97 -12.06 1.07
CA LEU A 259 -3.30 -11.90 -0.22
C LEU A 259 -1.86 -11.39 -0.13
N VAL A 260 -1.39 -11.05 1.09
CA VAL A 260 -0.05 -10.48 1.24
C VAL A 260 1.03 -11.50 0.87
N TRP A 261 2.03 -11.18 0.00
CA TRP A 261 2.05 -9.89 -0.75
C TRP A 261 1.80 -10.12 -2.24
N ARG A 262 2.26 -11.25 -2.78
CA ARG A 262 2.26 -11.52 -4.22
C ARG A 262 0.87 -11.42 -4.85
N ASP A 263 -0.14 -12.00 -4.23
CA ASP A 263 -1.48 -12.02 -4.80
C ASP A 263 -2.23 -10.69 -4.58
N MET A 264 -1.82 -9.89 -3.60
CA MET A 264 -2.30 -8.52 -3.42
C MET A 264 -1.92 -7.64 -4.62
N TRP A 265 -0.68 -7.70 -5.11
CA TRP A 265 -0.26 -6.95 -6.30
C TRP A 265 -1.08 -7.32 -7.53
N ARG A 266 -1.43 -8.58 -7.70
CA ARG A 266 -2.23 -9.04 -8.82
C ARG A 266 -3.63 -8.44 -8.88
N THR A 267 -4.18 -7.99 -7.75
CA THR A 267 -5.47 -7.28 -7.72
C THR A 267 -5.42 -5.94 -8.46
N TRP A 268 -4.23 -5.38 -8.70
CA TRP A 268 -4.06 -4.14 -9.47
C TRP A 268 -4.53 -4.25 -10.92
N ASN A 269 -4.48 -5.44 -11.51
CA ASN A 269 -4.96 -5.66 -12.87
C ASN A 269 -6.43 -5.22 -13.02
N GLU A 270 -7.29 -5.74 -12.16
CA GLU A 270 -8.72 -5.39 -12.15
C GLU A 270 -8.95 -3.97 -11.62
N ALA A 271 -8.26 -3.58 -10.56
CA ALA A 271 -8.42 -2.28 -9.91
C ALA A 271 -8.14 -1.12 -10.89
N VAL A 272 -7.04 -1.21 -11.66
CA VAL A 272 -6.69 -0.24 -12.70
C VAL A 272 -7.71 -0.26 -13.84
N ALA A 273 -8.16 -1.45 -14.27
CA ALA A 273 -9.14 -1.58 -15.35
C ALA A 273 -10.50 -0.96 -14.98
N VAL A 274 -10.91 -1.07 -13.72
CA VAL A 274 -12.16 -0.47 -13.21
C VAL A 274 -12.03 1.06 -13.09
N ARG A 275 -10.86 1.57 -12.75
CA ARG A 275 -10.64 3.01 -12.53
C ARG A 275 -10.35 3.80 -13.81
N LEU A 276 -9.67 3.19 -14.78
CA LEU A 276 -9.26 3.85 -16.02
C LEU A 276 -10.40 4.56 -16.78
N PRO A 277 -11.62 4.01 -16.87
CA PRO A 277 -12.75 4.68 -17.53
C PRO A 277 -13.05 6.08 -16.99
N ASP A 278 -12.85 6.33 -15.69
CA ASP A 278 -13.07 7.66 -15.10
C ASP A 278 -12.09 8.68 -15.72
N PHE A 279 -10.81 8.32 -15.89
CA PHE A 279 -9.82 9.16 -16.55
C PHE A 279 -10.11 9.35 -18.04
N LEU A 280 -10.48 8.30 -18.75
CA LEU A 280 -10.79 8.41 -20.18
C LEU A 280 -12.00 9.33 -20.43
N ALA A 281 -13.03 9.25 -19.57
CA ALA A 281 -14.20 10.12 -19.63
C ALA A 281 -13.83 11.58 -19.29
N PHE A 282 -12.95 11.79 -18.29
CA PHE A 282 -12.44 13.12 -17.95
C PHE A 282 -11.74 13.80 -19.13
N VAL A 283 -10.87 13.07 -19.83
CA VAL A 283 -10.11 13.58 -20.98
C VAL A 283 -11.05 13.83 -22.17
N ALA A 284 -11.93 12.89 -22.49
CA ALA A 284 -12.89 13.00 -23.59
C ALA A 284 -13.84 14.22 -23.42
N GLY A 285 -14.30 14.47 -22.20
CA GLY A 285 -15.13 15.64 -21.89
C GLY A 285 -14.37 16.98 -22.02
N ARG A 286 -13.07 16.96 -22.28
CA ARG A 286 -12.19 18.13 -22.42
C ARG A 286 -11.35 18.08 -23.69
N ASP A 287 -11.86 17.46 -24.75
CA ASP A 287 -11.14 17.31 -26.02
C ASP A 287 -10.74 18.65 -26.64
N ALA A 288 -11.52 19.71 -26.44
CA ALA A 288 -11.17 21.07 -26.86
C ALA A 288 -9.87 21.62 -26.20
N VAL A 289 -9.44 21.02 -25.07
CA VAL A 289 -8.22 21.40 -24.35
C VAL A 289 -7.07 20.45 -24.65
N TYR A 290 -7.33 19.14 -24.58
CA TYR A 290 -6.27 18.14 -24.67
C TYR A 290 -6.05 17.57 -26.05
N HIS A 291 -7.05 17.61 -26.94
CA HIS A 291 -6.99 17.09 -28.33
C HIS A 291 -6.57 15.62 -28.41
N LEU A 292 -7.03 14.79 -27.45
CA LEU A 292 -6.69 13.37 -27.34
C LEU A 292 -7.80 12.45 -27.80
N GLY A 293 -9.00 12.99 -28.05
CA GLY A 293 -10.20 12.31 -28.53
C GLY A 293 -11.48 12.79 -27.86
N ALA A 294 -12.55 12.90 -28.60
CA ALA A 294 -13.86 13.40 -28.14
C ALA A 294 -14.72 12.32 -27.45
N THR A 295 -14.29 11.07 -27.49
CA THR A 295 -14.94 9.95 -26.82
C THR A 295 -13.93 9.13 -26.02
N PRO A 296 -14.34 8.43 -24.94
CA PRO A 296 -13.44 7.57 -24.17
C PRO A 296 -12.71 6.53 -25.04
N ASP A 297 -13.36 5.99 -26.06
CA ASP A 297 -12.75 5.03 -26.99
C ASP A 297 -11.68 5.67 -27.88
N GLU A 298 -11.85 6.92 -28.29
CA GLU A 298 -10.84 7.68 -29.04
C GLU A 298 -9.63 7.97 -28.17
N VAL A 299 -9.85 8.42 -26.95
CA VAL A 299 -8.80 8.65 -25.94
C VAL A 299 -8.04 7.35 -25.68
N ARG A 300 -8.74 6.22 -25.56
CA ARG A 300 -8.11 4.90 -25.40
C ARG A 300 -7.25 4.53 -26.60
N ARG A 301 -7.73 4.74 -27.82
CA ARG A 301 -6.94 4.51 -29.04
C ARG A 301 -5.70 5.41 -29.09
N THR A 302 -5.81 6.65 -28.61
CA THR A 302 -4.64 7.54 -28.50
C THR A 302 -3.61 6.98 -27.53
N PHE A 303 -4.02 6.49 -26.36
CA PHE A 303 -3.15 5.82 -25.41
C PHE A 303 -2.40 4.62 -26.04
N ASP A 304 -3.14 3.75 -26.71
CA ASP A 304 -2.57 2.55 -27.33
C ASP A 304 -1.56 2.91 -28.44
N ARG A 305 -1.83 4.00 -29.22
CA ARG A 305 -0.88 4.52 -30.23
C ARG A 305 0.38 5.09 -29.59
N LEU A 306 0.25 5.85 -28.51
CA LEU A 306 1.38 6.43 -27.78
C LEU A 306 2.29 5.34 -27.21
N ILE A 307 1.71 4.33 -26.57
CA ILE A 307 2.45 3.17 -26.09
C ILE A 307 3.23 2.51 -27.21
N ALA A 308 2.56 2.20 -28.33
CA ALA A 308 3.20 1.54 -29.46
C ALA A 308 4.31 2.40 -30.10
N ALA A 309 4.17 3.70 -30.10
CA ALA A 309 5.21 4.62 -30.59
C ALA A 309 6.43 4.64 -29.67
N LEU A 310 6.20 4.79 -28.35
CA LEU A 310 7.24 4.83 -27.34
C LEU A 310 7.98 3.49 -27.20
N ASP A 311 7.27 2.36 -27.37
CA ASP A 311 7.90 1.02 -27.38
C ASP A 311 8.83 0.84 -28.60
N ARG A 312 8.53 1.48 -29.75
CA ARG A 312 9.41 1.46 -30.93
C ARG A 312 10.56 2.45 -30.83
N GLN A 313 10.31 3.63 -30.30
CA GLN A 313 11.29 4.72 -30.19
C GLN A 313 11.14 5.39 -28.81
N PRO A 314 11.80 4.84 -27.78
CA PRO A 314 11.81 5.45 -26.46
C PRO A 314 12.41 6.86 -26.49
N LEU A 315 11.85 7.76 -25.69
CA LEU A 315 12.30 9.14 -25.58
C LEU A 315 13.24 9.28 -24.37
N PRO A 316 14.53 9.60 -24.57
CA PRO A 316 15.41 9.96 -23.48
C PRO A 316 15.00 11.30 -22.91
N VAL A 317 14.94 11.41 -21.58
CA VAL A 317 14.70 12.64 -20.87
C VAL A 317 16.00 13.06 -20.17
N PRO A 318 16.54 14.27 -20.42
CA PRO A 318 17.76 14.73 -19.76
C PRO A 318 17.58 14.65 -18.23
N ASP A 319 18.55 14.04 -17.55
CA ASP A 319 18.54 13.84 -16.09
C ASP A 319 17.30 13.12 -15.53
N GLY A 320 16.54 12.43 -16.38
CA GLY A 320 15.31 11.71 -16.06
C GLY A 320 15.28 10.29 -16.58
N PRO A 321 14.13 9.61 -16.46
CA PRO A 321 13.95 8.25 -16.98
C PRO A 321 13.87 8.25 -18.51
N VAL A 322 14.10 7.07 -19.10
CA VAL A 322 13.71 6.83 -20.49
C VAL A 322 12.21 6.60 -20.54
N LEU A 323 11.49 7.41 -21.35
CA LEU A 323 10.06 7.25 -21.52
C LEU A 323 9.78 6.24 -22.63
N ASP A 324 9.55 5.00 -22.25
CA ASP A 324 9.02 3.93 -23.09
C ASP A 324 7.51 3.74 -22.85
N GLY A 325 6.88 2.78 -23.52
CA GLY A 325 5.47 2.51 -23.31
C GLY A 325 5.13 2.07 -21.88
N ASN A 326 6.08 1.46 -21.15
CA ASN A 326 5.90 1.08 -19.77
C ASN A 326 5.95 2.29 -18.82
N ALA A 327 6.81 3.26 -19.10
CA ALA A 327 6.81 4.52 -18.36
C ALA A 327 5.47 5.25 -18.52
N LEU A 328 4.89 5.28 -19.73
CA LEU A 328 3.56 5.86 -19.96
C LEU A 328 2.46 5.09 -19.22
N ARG A 329 2.52 3.75 -19.19
CA ARG A 329 1.59 2.93 -18.40
C ARG A 329 1.68 3.27 -16.92
N GLU A 330 2.89 3.41 -16.39
CA GLU A 330 3.12 3.71 -14.98
C GLU A 330 2.66 5.14 -14.61
N ILE A 331 2.98 6.14 -15.43
CA ILE A 331 2.49 7.51 -15.25
C ILE A 331 0.96 7.53 -15.21
N THR A 332 0.33 6.79 -16.12
CA THR A 332 -1.13 6.71 -16.17
C THR A 332 -1.68 6.02 -14.92
N ARG A 333 -1.14 4.85 -14.55
CA ARG A 333 -1.56 4.12 -13.34
C ARG A 333 -1.44 4.97 -12.08
N SER A 334 -0.30 5.65 -11.90
CA SER A 334 -0.07 6.54 -10.75
C SER A 334 -1.04 7.71 -10.73
N GLY A 335 -1.38 8.27 -11.90
CA GLY A 335 -2.37 9.33 -12.00
C GLY A 335 -3.80 8.91 -11.64
N LEU A 336 -4.10 7.60 -11.70
CA LEU A 336 -5.43 7.10 -11.31
C LEU A 336 -5.69 7.15 -9.81
N TYR A 337 -4.66 7.38 -8.98
CA TYR A 337 -4.82 7.50 -7.52
C TYR A 337 -5.72 8.68 -7.13
N PHE A 338 -5.75 9.74 -7.94
CA PHE A 338 -6.49 10.96 -7.64
C PHE A 338 -7.09 11.60 -8.88
N ASP A 339 -8.34 12.07 -8.79
CA ASP A 339 -8.95 12.91 -9.83
C ASP A 339 -8.16 14.20 -10.06
N GLY A 340 -7.57 14.76 -9.00
CA GLY A 340 -6.70 15.94 -9.08
C GLY A 340 -5.44 15.77 -9.94
N TYR A 341 -5.02 14.53 -10.21
CA TYR A 341 -3.90 14.24 -11.12
C TYR A 341 -4.32 14.08 -12.58
N PHE A 342 -5.60 13.94 -12.87
CA PHE A 342 -6.10 13.74 -14.22
C PHE A 342 -5.68 14.85 -15.20
N PRO A 343 -5.77 16.15 -14.85
CA PRO A 343 -5.26 17.21 -15.73
C PRO A 343 -3.79 17.02 -16.09
N LEU A 344 -2.98 16.71 -15.10
CA LEU A 344 -1.52 16.58 -15.26
C LEU A 344 -1.14 15.37 -16.13
N VAL A 345 -1.81 14.23 -15.95
CA VAL A 345 -1.63 13.05 -16.81
C VAL A 345 -2.09 13.33 -18.23
N ALA A 346 -3.21 14.03 -18.41
CA ALA A 346 -3.70 14.41 -19.74
C ALA A 346 -2.73 15.35 -20.46
N GLU A 347 -2.12 16.31 -19.76
CA GLU A 347 -1.07 17.18 -20.29
C GLU A 347 0.19 16.39 -20.70
N VAL A 348 0.60 15.38 -19.92
CA VAL A 348 1.71 14.50 -20.29
C VAL A 348 1.38 13.73 -21.59
N TRP A 349 0.16 13.19 -21.71
CA TRP A 349 -0.26 12.50 -22.93
C TRP A 349 -0.30 13.43 -24.14
N GLN A 350 -0.77 14.67 -23.96
CA GLN A 350 -0.81 15.70 -24.99
C GLN A 350 0.60 16.04 -25.51
N GLU A 351 1.55 16.26 -24.62
CA GLU A 351 2.95 16.54 -24.95
C GLU A 351 3.62 15.38 -25.69
N LEU A 352 3.36 14.15 -25.22
CA LEU A 352 3.83 12.94 -25.88
C LEU A 352 3.21 12.78 -27.29
N ALA A 353 1.93 13.09 -27.46
CA ALA A 353 1.26 13.04 -28.75
C ALA A 353 1.86 14.04 -29.75
N ALA A 354 2.13 15.26 -29.31
CA ALA A 354 2.80 16.29 -30.11
C ALA A 354 4.22 15.89 -30.48
N THR A 355 4.96 15.27 -29.57
CA THR A 355 6.34 14.80 -29.81
C THR A 355 6.38 13.65 -30.81
N VAL A 356 5.52 12.66 -30.62
CA VAL A 356 5.44 11.48 -31.50
C VAL A 356 4.99 11.84 -32.92
N SER A 357 4.14 12.86 -33.08
CA SER A 357 3.71 13.37 -34.39
C SER A 357 4.71 14.29 -35.07
N GLY A 358 5.83 14.64 -34.40
CA GLY A 358 6.85 15.55 -34.91
C GLY A 358 6.45 17.03 -34.89
N SER A 359 5.35 17.39 -34.24
CA SER A 359 4.86 18.76 -34.12
C SER A 359 5.52 19.56 -32.97
N ALA A 360 6.20 18.91 -32.03
CA ALA A 360 6.96 19.53 -30.96
C ALA A 360 8.47 19.34 -31.18
N ALA A 361 9.21 20.46 -31.39
CA ALA A 361 10.67 20.41 -31.52
C ALA A 361 11.34 20.70 -30.16
N GLY A 362 12.10 19.74 -29.63
CA GLY A 362 13.23 19.96 -28.71
C GLY A 362 12.96 20.31 -27.24
N THR A 363 11.76 20.74 -26.81
CA THR A 363 11.48 21.17 -25.43
C THR A 363 10.60 20.21 -24.62
N ALA A 364 10.06 19.18 -25.27
CA ALA A 364 9.12 18.24 -24.69
C ALA A 364 9.64 17.53 -23.42
N GLY A 365 10.90 17.13 -23.42
CA GLY A 365 11.51 16.42 -22.28
C GLY A 365 11.47 17.20 -20.97
N THR A 366 11.82 18.49 -20.99
CA THR A 366 11.83 19.34 -19.77
C THR A 366 10.41 19.62 -19.26
N ALA A 367 9.46 19.84 -20.19
CA ALA A 367 8.06 20.07 -19.82
C ALA A 367 7.44 18.81 -19.17
N ILE A 368 7.72 17.63 -19.74
CA ILE A 368 7.29 16.34 -19.18
C ILE A 368 7.91 16.13 -17.80
N LEU A 369 9.22 16.38 -17.61
CA LEU A 369 9.87 16.25 -16.31
C LEU A 369 9.21 17.11 -15.23
N THR A 370 8.92 18.37 -15.53
CA THR A 370 8.27 19.28 -14.58
C THR A 370 6.89 18.74 -14.15
N ARG A 371 6.16 18.12 -15.08
CA ARG A 371 4.87 17.51 -14.78
C ARG A 371 5.01 16.21 -13.99
N LEU A 372 6.00 15.39 -14.33
CA LEU A 372 6.30 14.16 -13.62
C LEU A 372 6.78 14.42 -12.18
N ASP A 373 7.56 15.47 -11.95
CA ASP A 373 7.93 15.92 -10.60
C ASP A 373 6.69 16.24 -9.75
N ARG A 374 5.68 16.89 -10.36
CA ARG A 374 4.40 17.18 -9.68
C ARG A 374 3.57 15.92 -9.41
N LEU A 375 3.67 14.89 -10.24
CA LEU A 375 3.02 13.60 -10.00
C LEU A 375 3.75 12.79 -8.92
N GLY A 376 4.98 13.18 -8.54
CA GLY A 376 5.82 12.37 -7.65
C GLY A 376 6.23 11.03 -8.26
N SER A 377 5.95 10.82 -9.54
CA SER A 377 6.18 9.55 -10.25
C SER A 377 7.65 9.30 -10.59
N LEU A 378 8.56 10.22 -10.30
CA LEU A 378 9.99 10.07 -10.56
C LEU A 378 10.76 9.40 -9.42
N GLY A 379 10.06 8.72 -8.51
CA GLY A 379 10.77 7.98 -7.46
C GLY A 379 11.63 8.83 -6.54
N ARG A 380 11.44 10.15 -6.53
CA ARG A 380 11.93 11.00 -5.45
C ARG A 380 11.05 10.72 -4.24
N GLY A 381 10.90 9.44 -3.94
CA GLY A 381 10.31 8.98 -2.70
C GLY A 381 10.96 9.75 -1.58
N GLY A 382 10.18 10.23 -0.63
CA GLY A 382 10.46 11.13 0.49
C GLY A 382 11.85 11.23 1.12
N GLY A 383 12.85 10.63 0.53
CA GLY A 383 14.26 10.87 0.82
C GLY A 383 14.66 12.18 0.17
N THR A 384 14.80 13.20 0.97
CA THR A 384 15.40 14.49 0.56
C THR A 384 16.87 14.34 0.19
N GLY A 385 17.39 13.12 0.00
CA GLY A 385 18.80 12.87 -0.30
C GLY A 385 19.74 13.56 0.68
N THR A 386 19.35 13.71 1.94
CA THR A 386 20.25 14.18 2.99
C THR A 386 21.22 13.05 3.33
N ALA A 387 22.39 13.34 3.84
CA ALA A 387 23.35 12.34 4.28
C ALA A 387 22.75 11.34 5.31
N GLU A 388 21.62 11.68 5.90
CA GLU A 388 20.90 10.90 6.91
C GLU A 388 19.87 9.92 6.35
N VAL A 389 19.20 10.25 5.22
CA VAL A 389 18.17 9.38 4.61
C VAL A 389 18.56 9.07 3.16
N PRO A 390 18.87 7.81 2.83
CA PRO A 390 19.22 7.41 1.46
C PRO A 390 18.10 7.71 0.46
N ALA A 391 18.47 8.07 -0.77
CA ALA A 391 17.49 8.44 -1.82
C ALA A 391 16.56 7.28 -2.21
N ASP A 392 17.03 6.04 -2.08
CA ASP A 392 16.26 4.82 -2.36
C ASP A 392 15.56 4.22 -1.13
N ASN A 393 15.60 4.93 0.02
CA ASN A 393 15.15 4.37 1.30
C ASN A 393 13.72 3.83 1.26
N SER A 394 12.77 4.57 0.69
CA SER A 394 11.37 4.10 0.59
C SER A 394 11.27 2.77 -0.17
N THR A 395 11.95 2.68 -1.33
CA THR A 395 11.98 1.45 -2.15
C THR A 395 12.70 0.30 -1.45
N ALA A 396 13.83 0.57 -0.79
CA ALA A 396 14.58 -0.44 -0.05
C ALA A 396 13.75 -1.00 1.12
N ALA A 397 13.07 -0.13 1.86
CA ALA A 397 12.18 -0.52 2.94
C ALA A 397 10.95 -1.29 2.44
N LEU A 398 10.37 -0.87 1.29
CA LEU A 398 9.32 -1.62 0.61
C LEU A 398 9.76 -3.08 0.37
N TYR A 399 10.90 -3.26 -0.30
CA TYR A 399 11.40 -4.60 -0.60
C TYR A 399 11.69 -5.41 0.66
N ALA A 400 12.30 -4.80 1.68
CA ALA A 400 12.56 -5.48 2.94
C ALA A 400 11.27 -6.01 3.57
N VAL A 401 10.24 -5.19 3.71
CA VAL A 401 8.94 -5.61 4.28
C VAL A 401 8.30 -6.71 3.43
N LEU A 402 8.21 -6.54 2.11
CA LEU A 402 7.59 -7.52 1.22
C LEU A 402 8.27 -8.88 1.26
N CYS A 403 9.61 -8.88 1.33
CA CYS A 403 10.41 -10.08 1.20
C CYS A 403 10.64 -10.81 2.53
N ASP A 404 10.57 -10.08 3.65
CA ASP A 404 10.80 -10.65 4.98
C ASP A 404 9.49 -10.90 5.77
N ASP A 405 8.35 -10.36 5.34
CA ASP A 405 7.03 -10.70 5.92
C ASP A 405 6.58 -12.13 5.54
N VAL A 406 6.78 -12.52 4.27
CA VAL A 406 6.32 -13.80 3.73
C VAL A 406 7.34 -14.42 2.77
N ALA A 407 7.33 -15.74 2.68
CA ALA A 407 8.19 -16.44 1.73
C ALA A 407 7.65 -16.35 0.30
N TRP A 408 8.49 -15.96 -0.65
CA TRP A 408 8.14 -15.87 -2.07
C TRP A 408 8.62 -17.11 -2.85
N PRO A 409 7.83 -17.56 -3.88
CA PRO A 409 8.27 -18.62 -4.79
C PRO A 409 9.55 -18.22 -5.54
N ARG A 410 10.59 -19.06 -5.46
CA ARG A 410 11.90 -18.77 -6.08
C ARG A 410 12.02 -19.23 -7.55
N SER A 411 11.08 -20.03 -8.02
CA SER A 411 11.05 -20.47 -9.43
C SER A 411 10.51 -19.38 -10.34
N VAL A 412 11.23 -19.08 -11.42
CA VAL A 412 10.86 -18.03 -12.40
C VAL A 412 9.71 -18.44 -13.32
N ALA A 413 9.61 -19.73 -13.67
CA ALA A 413 8.66 -20.19 -14.68
C ALA A 413 7.18 -19.88 -14.39
N PRO A 414 6.67 -19.93 -13.14
CA PRO A 414 5.32 -19.49 -12.84
C PRO A 414 5.07 -18.01 -13.13
N TYR A 415 6.05 -17.14 -12.84
CA TYR A 415 5.94 -15.70 -13.11
C TYR A 415 5.87 -15.41 -14.61
N ALA A 416 6.76 -16.01 -15.40
CA ALA A 416 6.76 -15.83 -16.86
C ALA A 416 5.41 -16.23 -17.48
N ARG A 417 4.83 -17.36 -17.07
CA ARG A 417 3.51 -17.79 -17.55
C ARG A 417 2.41 -16.80 -17.17
N GLN A 418 2.43 -16.31 -15.92
CA GLN A 418 1.41 -15.39 -15.44
C GLN A 418 1.52 -14.03 -16.14
N VAL A 419 2.74 -13.49 -16.29
CA VAL A 419 2.99 -12.26 -17.06
C VAL A 419 2.46 -12.40 -18.49
N ALA A 420 2.75 -13.50 -19.19
CA ALA A 420 2.26 -13.73 -20.54
C ALA A 420 0.72 -13.80 -20.62
N ALA A 421 0.05 -14.31 -19.60
CA ALA A 421 -1.41 -14.34 -19.51
C ALA A 421 -1.97 -12.92 -19.25
N ASP A 422 -1.44 -12.22 -18.25
CA ASP A 422 -1.96 -10.93 -17.79
C ASP A 422 -1.71 -9.81 -18.80
N ARG A 423 -0.61 -9.84 -19.57
CA ARG A 423 -0.38 -8.89 -20.67
C ARG A 423 -1.50 -8.88 -21.70
N ARG A 424 -2.09 -10.05 -21.98
CA ARG A 424 -3.21 -10.16 -22.93
C ARG A 424 -4.52 -9.70 -22.32
N ALA A 425 -4.73 -10.01 -21.04
CA ALA A 425 -5.97 -9.68 -20.35
C ALA A 425 -6.02 -8.20 -19.89
N TRP A 426 -4.87 -7.64 -19.52
CA TRP A 426 -4.75 -6.34 -18.85
C TRP A 426 -3.67 -5.45 -19.51
N PRO A 427 -3.96 -4.86 -20.69
CA PRO A 427 -2.95 -4.12 -21.46
C PRO A 427 -2.34 -2.91 -20.74
N VAL A 428 -3.07 -2.28 -19.79
CA VAL A 428 -2.57 -1.11 -19.04
C VAL A 428 -1.49 -1.50 -18.05
N THR A 429 -1.69 -2.56 -17.28
CA THR A 429 -0.69 -3.07 -16.34
C THR A 429 0.36 -3.96 -17.00
N ALA A 430 0.07 -4.43 -18.22
CA ALA A 430 0.99 -5.18 -19.08
C ALA A 430 1.69 -6.38 -18.41
N GLY A 431 1.06 -6.99 -17.41
CA GLY A 431 1.61 -8.12 -16.66
C GLY A 431 2.56 -7.73 -15.52
N MET A 432 2.82 -6.44 -15.29
CA MET A 432 3.67 -5.94 -14.20
C MET A 432 3.28 -6.51 -12.83
N PRO A 433 1.99 -6.50 -12.41
CA PRO A 433 1.62 -6.97 -11.07
C PRO A 433 1.89 -8.45 -10.82
N SER A 434 2.02 -9.25 -11.86
CA SER A 434 2.30 -10.68 -11.79
C SER A 434 3.76 -11.05 -12.01
N ASN A 435 4.61 -10.05 -12.30
CA ASN A 435 6.01 -10.27 -12.55
C ASN A 435 6.79 -10.48 -11.24
N LEU A 436 8.05 -10.82 -11.37
CA LEU A 436 8.90 -11.14 -10.22
C LEU A 436 9.49 -9.86 -9.59
N TRP A 437 9.52 -9.88 -8.28
CA TRP A 437 10.10 -8.85 -7.43
C TRP A 437 11.47 -9.32 -6.89
N PRO A 438 12.31 -8.47 -6.31
CA PRO A 438 13.57 -8.87 -5.68
C PRO A 438 13.44 -10.02 -4.68
N CYS A 439 12.26 -10.23 -4.12
CA CYS A 439 11.93 -11.29 -3.18
C CYS A 439 12.20 -12.72 -3.71
N VAL A 440 12.22 -12.93 -5.02
CA VAL A 440 12.54 -14.26 -5.60
C VAL A 440 14.02 -14.66 -5.37
N ALA A 441 14.89 -13.66 -5.21
CA ALA A 441 16.32 -13.82 -4.97
C ALA A 441 16.76 -13.33 -3.57
N TRP A 442 15.79 -12.96 -2.71
CA TRP A 442 16.07 -12.36 -1.41
C TRP A 442 16.97 -13.24 -0.55
N PRO A 443 17.98 -12.65 0.13
CA PRO A 443 19.02 -13.43 0.82
C PRO A 443 18.51 -14.11 2.09
N THR A 444 17.49 -13.56 2.72
CA THR A 444 16.91 -14.02 3.97
C THR A 444 15.61 -14.81 3.76
N ARG A 445 15.13 -15.40 4.83
CA ARG A 445 13.77 -15.94 4.92
C ARG A 445 13.08 -15.26 6.09
N PRO A 446 11.74 -15.16 6.08
CA PRO A 446 10.99 -14.67 7.23
C PRO A 446 11.46 -15.34 8.52
N VAL A 447 11.79 -14.54 9.52
CA VAL A 447 12.31 -15.02 10.82
C VAL A 447 11.21 -15.57 11.73
N GLU A 448 9.97 -15.26 11.40
CA GLU A 448 8.76 -15.76 12.05
C GLU A 448 7.62 -15.90 11.01
N PRO A 449 6.61 -16.72 11.26
CA PRO A 449 5.43 -16.79 10.39
C PRO A 449 4.69 -15.45 10.37
N PRO A 450 3.99 -15.10 9.24
CA PRO A 450 3.15 -13.92 9.20
C PRO A 450 2.05 -14.00 10.25
N VAL A 451 1.70 -12.87 10.83
CA VAL A 451 0.63 -12.79 11.84
C VAL A 451 -0.72 -13.06 11.18
N THR A 452 -1.43 -14.04 11.69
CA THR A 452 -2.81 -14.30 11.27
C THR A 452 -3.72 -13.19 11.77
N VAL A 453 -4.33 -12.45 10.85
CA VAL A 453 -5.33 -11.43 11.19
C VAL A 453 -6.62 -12.10 11.63
N THR A 454 -7.14 -11.71 12.79
CA THR A 454 -8.34 -12.31 13.38
C THR A 454 -9.35 -11.27 13.85
N GLY A 455 -10.63 -11.69 13.92
CA GLY A 455 -11.72 -10.87 14.47
C GLY A 455 -11.80 -10.87 16.01
N HIS A 456 -10.78 -11.36 16.71
CA HIS A 456 -10.78 -11.36 18.18
C HIS A 456 -10.59 -9.96 18.75
N GLY A 457 -11.43 -9.60 19.71
CA GLY A 457 -11.37 -8.30 20.38
C GLY A 457 -12.68 -7.53 20.31
N PRO A 458 -12.69 -6.30 20.83
CA PRO A 458 -13.89 -5.47 20.84
C PRO A 458 -14.28 -5.02 19.42
N ARG A 459 -15.54 -4.63 19.24
CA ARG A 459 -16.03 -4.01 18.01
C ARG A 459 -15.56 -2.55 17.94
N ASN A 460 -14.39 -2.32 17.36
CA ASN A 460 -13.67 -1.05 17.42
C ASN A 460 -12.89 -0.72 16.14
N VAL A 461 -13.30 -1.27 14.99
CA VAL A 461 -12.66 -1.03 13.70
C VAL A 461 -13.66 -0.44 12.71
N LEU A 462 -13.29 0.68 12.10
CA LEU A 462 -13.97 1.27 10.94
C LEU A 462 -13.08 1.14 9.72
N ILE A 463 -13.60 0.51 8.66
CA ILE A 463 -12.95 0.41 7.36
C ILE A 463 -13.64 1.38 6.40
N LEU A 464 -12.86 2.20 5.69
CA LEU A 464 -13.32 3.06 4.63
C LEU A 464 -12.76 2.59 3.29
N GLN A 465 -13.58 2.60 2.23
CA GLN A 465 -13.16 2.07 0.93
C GLN A 465 -13.91 2.72 -0.24
N ASN A 466 -13.16 3.19 -1.23
CA ASN A 466 -13.73 3.61 -2.52
C ASN A 466 -14.04 2.39 -3.40
N THR A 467 -15.12 2.44 -4.17
CA THR A 467 -15.50 1.36 -5.11
C THR A 467 -14.49 1.16 -6.23
N ARG A 468 -13.84 2.25 -6.67
CA ARG A 468 -12.89 2.27 -7.79
C ARG A 468 -11.49 2.72 -7.34
N ASP A 469 -10.99 2.11 -6.25
CA ASP A 469 -9.62 2.31 -5.79
C ASP A 469 -8.64 1.53 -6.70
N PRO A 470 -7.66 2.20 -7.35
CA PRO A 470 -6.74 1.56 -8.29
C PRO A 470 -5.59 0.78 -7.63
N SER A 471 -5.45 0.88 -6.31
CA SER A 471 -4.34 0.28 -5.55
C SER A 471 -4.84 -0.81 -4.60
N THR A 472 -5.65 -0.43 -3.62
CA THR A 472 -6.31 -1.38 -2.71
C THR A 472 -7.76 -1.56 -3.13
N SER A 473 -7.98 -2.54 -4.02
CA SER A 473 -9.29 -2.75 -4.65
C SER A 473 -10.40 -3.03 -3.62
N LEU A 474 -11.65 -2.80 -4.03
CA LEU A 474 -12.82 -3.18 -3.21
C LEU A 474 -12.81 -4.67 -2.83
N VAL A 475 -12.26 -5.55 -3.70
CA VAL A 475 -12.11 -6.98 -3.39
C VAL A 475 -11.15 -7.17 -2.22
N SER A 476 -10.02 -6.46 -2.21
CA SER A 476 -9.07 -6.46 -1.11
C SER A 476 -9.71 -5.99 0.20
N ALA A 477 -10.45 -4.89 0.17
CA ALA A 477 -11.14 -4.38 1.36
C ALA A 477 -12.18 -5.35 1.92
N ARG A 478 -12.90 -6.06 1.06
CA ARG A 478 -13.84 -7.12 1.47
C ARG A 478 -13.11 -8.28 2.15
N GLY A 479 -11.90 -8.62 1.70
CA GLY A 479 -11.06 -9.63 2.34
C GLY A 479 -10.69 -9.23 3.77
N LEU A 480 -10.18 -8.00 3.98
CA LEU A 480 -9.91 -7.50 5.33
C LEU A 480 -11.17 -7.45 6.20
N ARG A 481 -12.28 -6.96 5.63
CA ARG A 481 -13.58 -6.92 6.35
C ARG A 481 -14.02 -8.31 6.79
N ALA A 482 -13.85 -9.32 5.96
CA ALA A 482 -14.17 -10.71 6.28
C ALA A 482 -13.25 -11.26 7.38
N ALA A 483 -11.93 -11.02 7.30
CA ALA A 483 -10.96 -11.48 8.28
C ALA A 483 -11.23 -10.88 9.69
N LEU A 484 -11.65 -9.61 9.76
CA LEU A 484 -11.98 -8.94 11.01
C LEU A 484 -13.39 -9.25 11.53
N GLY A 485 -14.26 -9.84 10.72
CA GLY A 485 -15.59 -10.31 11.12
C GLY A 485 -16.41 -9.27 11.90
N ARG A 486 -16.97 -9.66 13.04
CA ARG A 486 -17.81 -8.76 13.86
C ARG A 486 -17.05 -7.59 14.50
N ARG A 487 -15.73 -7.62 14.50
CA ARG A 487 -14.88 -6.56 15.03
C ARG A 487 -14.96 -5.26 14.21
N ALA A 488 -15.16 -5.38 12.91
CA ALA A 488 -15.13 -4.27 11.97
C ALA A 488 -16.51 -3.93 11.40
N VAL A 489 -16.64 -2.68 10.93
CA VAL A 489 -17.69 -2.20 10.02
C VAL A 489 -17.01 -1.56 8.83
N MET A 490 -17.54 -1.76 7.62
CA MET A 490 -17.03 -1.15 6.40
C MET A 490 -18.02 -0.15 5.82
N ILE A 491 -17.51 1.02 5.45
CA ILE A 491 -18.23 2.01 4.65
C ILE A 491 -17.60 2.03 3.27
N THR A 492 -18.40 1.75 2.26
CA THR A 492 -18.00 1.81 0.86
C THR A 492 -18.54 3.08 0.24
N VAL A 493 -17.70 3.84 -0.47
CA VAL A 493 -18.09 5.08 -1.16
C VAL A 493 -18.08 4.85 -2.66
N ASP A 494 -19.13 5.27 -3.37
CA ASP A 494 -19.17 5.21 -4.84
C ASP A 494 -18.29 6.31 -5.45
N GLN A 495 -17.02 6.13 -5.33
CA GLN A 495 -16.00 7.08 -5.77
C GLN A 495 -14.79 6.33 -6.33
N GLY A 496 -13.99 7.03 -7.13
CA GLY A 496 -12.68 6.57 -7.58
C GLY A 496 -11.54 7.18 -6.77
N GLY A 497 -10.38 6.55 -6.85
CA GLY A 497 -9.16 7.02 -6.19
C GLY A 497 -8.79 6.27 -4.92
N HIS A 498 -7.57 6.50 -4.45
CA HIS A 498 -6.97 5.84 -3.30
C HIS A 498 -7.02 6.75 -2.07
N GLY A 499 -7.68 6.30 -1.00
CA GLY A 499 -8.03 7.11 0.17
C GLY A 499 -9.46 7.65 0.09
N VAL A 500 -10.17 7.62 1.22
CA VAL A 500 -11.56 8.05 1.37
C VAL A 500 -11.66 9.28 2.27
N THR A 501 -10.84 9.34 3.31
CA THR A 501 -10.92 10.34 4.37
C THR A 501 -10.72 11.76 3.85
N GLY A 502 -11.59 12.69 4.21
CA GLY A 502 -11.49 14.10 3.86
C GLY A 502 -11.93 14.44 2.42
N LEU A 503 -12.65 13.53 1.74
CA LEU A 503 -13.14 13.74 0.37
C LEU A 503 -14.61 14.18 0.29
N GLY A 504 -15.22 14.58 1.43
CA GLY A 504 -16.57 15.14 1.46
C GLY A 504 -17.69 14.12 1.28
N SER A 505 -17.44 12.86 1.61
CA SER A 505 -18.44 11.79 1.53
C SER A 505 -19.14 11.55 2.88
N CYS A 506 -20.24 10.80 2.89
CA CYS A 506 -20.88 10.37 4.14
C CYS A 506 -19.98 9.50 5.03
N ALA A 507 -18.83 9.05 4.52
CA ALA A 507 -17.81 8.35 5.29
C ALA A 507 -17.10 9.28 6.28
N ASP A 508 -16.94 10.57 5.96
CA ASP A 508 -16.30 11.56 6.83
C ASP A 508 -17.10 11.82 8.10
N GLU A 509 -18.45 11.85 8.00
CA GLU A 509 -19.33 11.96 9.17
C GLU A 509 -19.19 10.73 10.09
N ALA A 510 -19.15 9.53 9.50
CA ALA A 510 -19.01 8.30 10.26
C ALA A 510 -17.61 8.19 10.90
N LEU A 511 -16.56 8.61 10.20
CA LEU A 511 -15.20 8.73 10.73
C LEU A 511 -15.17 9.67 11.94
N SER A 512 -15.73 10.87 11.77
CA SER A 512 -15.79 11.89 12.84
C SER A 512 -16.53 11.37 14.07
N SER A 513 -17.74 10.84 13.89
CA SER A 513 -18.51 10.22 14.96
C SER A 513 -17.74 9.09 15.63
N PHE A 514 -17.13 8.19 14.85
CA PHE A 514 -16.36 7.09 15.42
C PHE A 514 -15.13 7.55 16.21
N LEU A 515 -14.31 8.45 15.65
CA LEU A 515 -13.14 8.96 16.36
C LEU A 515 -13.50 9.86 17.54
N ALA A 516 -14.59 10.62 17.48
CA ALA A 516 -15.02 11.50 18.58
C ALA A 516 -15.74 10.76 19.70
N THR A 517 -16.60 9.79 19.38
CA THR A 517 -17.50 9.16 20.38
C THR A 517 -17.29 7.65 20.54
N GLY A 518 -16.73 6.96 19.54
CA GLY A 518 -16.61 5.51 19.43
C GLY A 518 -17.84 4.85 18.80
N ALA A 519 -18.81 5.63 18.35
CA ALA A 519 -20.02 5.10 17.71
C ALA A 519 -19.69 4.54 16.31
N LEU A 520 -19.91 3.25 16.12
CA LEU A 520 -19.83 2.58 14.82
C LEU A 520 -21.24 2.36 14.27
N PRO A 521 -21.44 2.47 12.94
CA PRO A 521 -22.67 2.01 12.32
C PRO A 521 -23.00 0.58 12.73
N GLU A 522 -24.29 0.24 12.82
CA GLU A 522 -24.71 -1.13 13.22
C GLU A 522 -24.23 -2.20 12.22
N ARG A 523 -24.19 -1.84 10.92
CA ARG A 523 -23.81 -2.71 9.80
C ARG A 523 -22.99 -1.96 8.77
N ASP A 524 -22.43 -2.67 7.83
CA ASP A 524 -21.75 -2.09 6.67
C ASP A 524 -22.72 -1.13 5.91
N ARG A 525 -22.15 -0.02 5.38
CA ARG A 525 -22.92 1.03 4.71
C ARG A 525 -22.34 1.32 3.34
N PHE A 526 -23.18 1.81 2.46
CA PHE A 526 -22.80 2.34 1.16
C PHE A 526 -23.12 3.84 1.12
N CYS A 527 -22.16 4.65 0.74
CA CYS A 527 -22.29 6.07 0.47
C CYS A 527 -22.42 6.30 -1.03
N PRO A 528 -23.42 7.05 -1.51
CA PRO A 528 -23.44 7.48 -2.90
C PRO A 528 -22.25 8.37 -3.22
N ALA A 529 -22.00 8.58 -4.52
CA ALA A 529 -20.98 9.53 -4.97
C ALA A 529 -21.21 10.91 -4.33
N PRO A 530 -20.13 11.63 -3.93
CA PRO A 530 -20.23 13.01 -3.47
C PRO A 530 -20.96 13.89 -4.49
N SER A 531 -21.69 14.88 -4.02
CA SER A 531 -22.32 15.82 -4.95
C SER A 531 -21.27 16.62 -5.74
N PRO A 532 -21.58 17.13 -6.94
CA PRO A 532 -20.66 18.00 -7.68
C PRO A 532 -20.16 19.22 -6.87
N ALA A 533 -20.98 19.76 -5.97
CA ALA A 533 -20.61 20.86 -5.08
C ALA A 533 -19.55 20.42 -4.05
N ASP A 534 -19.70 19.23 -3.47
CA ASP A 534 -18.76 18.66 -2.53
C ASP A 534 -17.45 18.25 -3.23
N ALA A 535 -17.56 17.71 -4.45
CA ALA A 535 -16.41 17.32 -5.26
C ALA A 535 -15.53 18.53 -5.67
N VAL A 536 -16.12 19.69 -5.95
CA VAL A 536 -15.37 20.93 -6.27
C VAL A 536 -14.59 21.46 -5.06
N ALA A 537 -15.18 21.39 -3.86
CA ALA A 537 -14.52 21.80 -2.63
C ALA A 537 -13.25 20.94 -2.30
N HIS A 538 -13.18 19.73 -2.86
CA HIS A 538 -12.13 18.74 -2.59
C HIS A 538 -11.26 18.42 -3.82
N SER A 539 -11.35 19.21 -4.90
CA SER A 539 -10.57 19.01 -6.14
C SER A 539 -9.09 19.36 -6.02
N ALA A 540 -8.66 19.98 -4.93
CA ALA A 540 -7.24 20.14 -4.64
C ALA A 540 -6.59 18.77 -4.41
N PRO A 541 -5.28 18.57 -4.75
CA PRO A 541 -4.56 17.37 -4.38
C PRO A 541 -4.78 17.13 -2.89
N SER A 542 -5.31 15.95 -2.55
CA SER A 542 -5.55 15.65 -1.14
C SER A 542 -4.24 15.78 -0.39
N PRO A 543 -4.16 16.57 0.70
CA PRO A 543 -2.94 16.67 1.51
C PRO A 543 -2.57 15.32 2.16
N TYR A 544 -3.43 14.31 1.97
CA TYR A 544 -3.30 12.95 2.48
C TYR A 544 -2.33 12.10 1.75
N ILE A 545 -2.22 12.31 0.46
CA ILE A 545 -1.56 11.33 -0.35
C ILE A 545 -0.14 11.77 -0.49
N PRO A 546 0.80 10.93 -0.08
CA PRO A 546 2.16 11.04 -0.54
C PRO A 546 2.06 11.24 -2.04
N SER A 547 2.78 12.22 -2.60
CA SER A 547 3.07 12.20 -4.02
C SER A 547 3.27 10.73 -4.37
N ALA A 548 2.53 10.21 -5.35
CA ALA A 548 2.60 8.81 -5.71
C ALA A 548 4.08 8.42 -5.87
N GLY A 549 4.69 8.01 -4.77
CA GLY A 549 5.96 7.33 -4.78
C GLY A 549 5.78 6.05 -5.60
N PRO A 550 6.85 5.41 -6.06
CA PRO A 550 6.75 4.20 -6.84
C PRO A 550 6.12 3.11 -5.99
N LEU A 551 4.82 3.11 -5.93
CA LEU A 551 3.93 2.00 -5.63
C LEU A 551 2.90 1.92 -6.70
#